data_f4572bbdb58ee3b9db33610e7cedf495
#
_entry.id   f4572bbdb58ee3b9db33610e7cedf495
#
_cell.length_a   1.000
_cell.length_b   1.000
_cell.length_c   1.000
_cell.angle_alpha   90.00
_cell.angle_beta   90.00
_cell.angle_gamma   90.00
#
_symmetry.space_group_name_H-M   'P 1'
#
loop_
_entity.id
_entity.type
_entity.pdbx_description
1 polymer ?
#
loop_
_entity_poly.entity_id
_entity_poly.type
_entity_poly.pdbx_seq_one_letter_code
_entity_poly.pdbx_strand_id
1 'polypeptide(L)'
;MLALPAALMVAAGGAADVGDVAALERVWSGVRDSSEQVVMSLDRGAARWPQSIERRVRTIIAPVNVGWLGAHVLYLEEFIEDDPQQPRRQLLLQLEPAADPPHAVRVHLYTFTDPARWTHLNYRPPLVASLGREDVRASAGCELLVTRAGDQFRGGTVGRRCLDFGSGSSRYLDYQLVISEDLYWYRRRLLRQSDGELQEEVIGFNRFEPNEARLYTCRIAWSASGKPHDLRPFVTLDLYEAGGHGRFSTPDGRSFELTLHGHDWPFAVDRDALLLLLQEQGAISPLATAWAQMDAQQITLGLDWLEVRCGSMAPDSDELAQ
;
A
#
# COMPACT_ATOMS: atom_id res chain seq x y z
N MET A 1 -65.24 27.60 -2.47
CA MET A 1 -64.06 27.12 -3.21
C MET A 1 -62.84 27.80 -2.61
N LEU A 2 -62.13 27.14 -1.72
CA LEU A 2 -60.87 27.61 -1.13
C LEU A 2 -59.74 26.92 -1.89
N ALA A 3 -58.88 27.70 -2.53
CA ALA A 3 -57.64 27.20 -3.15
C ALA A 3 -56.56 27.12 -2.08
N LEU A 4 -56.01 25.90 -1.84
CA LEU A 4 -54.77 25.73 -1.08
C LEU A 4 -53.57 26.13 -1.93
N PRO A 5 -52.60 26.86 -1.37
CA PRO A 5 -51.33 27.09 -2.06
C PRO A 5 -50.47 25.82 -1.97
N ALA A 6 -50.00 25.34 -3.12
CA ALA A 6 -48.97 24.29 -3.20
C ALA A 6 -47.62 24.91 -2.74
N ALA A 7 -47.15 24.44 -1.58
CA ALA A 7 -45.80 24.74 -1.11
C ALA A 7 -44.80 23.94 -1.96
N LEU A 8 -44.06 24.65 -2.79
CA LEU A 8 -42.89 24.09 -3.50
C LEU A 8 -41.80 23.82 -2.47
N MET A 9 -41.58 22.56 -2.08
CA MET A 9 -40.39 22.18 -1.35
C MET A 9 -39.21 22.25 -2.32
N VAL A 10 -38.46 23.35 -2.26
CA VAL A 10 -37.13 23.40 -2.81
C VAL A 10 -36.25 22.51 -1.95
N ALA A 11 -35.89 21.34 -2.47
CA ALA A 11 -34.86 20.51 -1.87
C ALA A 11 -33.59 21.34 -1.83
N ALA A 12 -33.15 21.72 -0.64
CA ALA A 12 -31.85 22.33 -0.43
C ALA A 12 -30.81 21.29 -0.88
N GLY A 13 -30.22 21.52 -2.06
CA GLY A 13 -29.02 20.79 -2.50
C GLY A 13 -27.90 21.13 -1.50
N GLY A 14 -27.72 20.24 -0.51
CA GLY A 14 -26.64 20.36 0.44
C GLY A 14 -25.31 20.30 -0.30
N ALA A 15 -24.37 21.16 0.07
CA ALA A 15 -22.96 21.02 -0.28
C ALA A 15 -22.51 19.60 0.14
N ALA A 16 -21.56 19.01 -0.62
CA ALA A 16 -20.97 17.73 -0.27
C ALA A 16 -20.59 17.74 1.21
N ASP A 17 -21.09 16.75 1.95
CA ASP A 17 -20.94 16.75 3.39
C ASP A 17 -19.48 16.44 3.73
N VAL A 18 -18.86 17.27 4.58
CA VAL A 18 -17.52 17.02 5.15
C VAL A 18 -17.45 15.64 5.78
N GLY A 19 -18.60 15.11 6.24
CA GLY A 19 -18.74 13.75 6.74
C GLY A 19 -18.41 12.67 5.73
N ASP A 20 -18.68 12.84 4.44
CA ASP A 20 -18.37 11.83 3.42
C ASP A 20 -16.86 11.79 3.10
N VAL A 21 -16.14 12.92 3.20
CA VAL A 21 -14.68 12.96 3.04
C VAL A 21 -14.00 12.17 4.16
N ALA A 22 -14.35 12.46 5.41
CA ALA A 22 -13.80 11.77 6.57
C ALA A 22 -14.20 10.27 6.59
N ALA A 23 -15.41 9.93 6.13
CA ALA A 23 -15.85 8.56 6.01
C ALA A 23 -15.06 7.81 4.94
N LEU A 24 -14.83 8.41 3.77
CA LEU A 24 -14.01 7.82 2.70
C LEU A 24 -12.55 7.63 3.16
N GLU A 25 -11.96 8.65 3.80
CA GLU A 25 -10.60 8.56 4.36
C GLU A 25 -10.47 7.36 5.31
N ARG A 26 -11.40 7.22 6.26
CA ARG A 26 -11.41 6.09 7.21
C ARG A 26 -11.55 4.74 6.53
N VAL A 27 -12.50 4.59 5.61
CA VAL A 27 -12.80 3.32 4.95
C VAL A 27 -11.71 2.93 3.95
N TRP A 28 -11.05 3.91 3.35
CA TRP A 28 -9.98 3.64 2.38
C TRP A 28 -8.64 3.34 3.05
N SER A 29 -8.41 3.86 4.25
CA SER A 29 -7.18 3.62 5.01
C SER A 29 -7.04 2.16 5.42
N GLY A 30 -5.82 1.66 5.46
CA GLY A 30 -5.45 0.32 5.91
C GLY A 30 -4.55 -0.41 4.93
N VAL A 31 -4.26 -1.66 5.24
CA VAL A 31 -3.51 -2.57 4.37
C VAL A 31 -4.49 -3.42 3.58
N ARG A 32 -4.25 -3.53 2.29
CA ARG A 32 -5.05 -4.32 1.36
C ARG A 32 -4.15 -5.34 0.67
N ASP A 33 -4.58 -6.60 0.65
CA ASP A 33 -3.81 -7.71 0.07
C ASP A 33 -4.66 -8.51 -0.91
N SER A 34 -4.06 -8.94 -2.02
CA SER A 34 -4.74 -9.71 -3.06
C SER A 34 -4.44 -11.21 -3.01
N SER A 35 -3.90 -11.73 -1.92
CA SER A 35 -3.53 -13.15 -1.78
C SER A 35 -4.69 -14.10 -2.08
N GLU A 36 -5.89 -13.76 -1.61
CA GLU A 36 -7.08 -14.57 -1.86
C GLU A 36 -7.43 -14.66 -3.35
N GLN A 37 -7.31 -13.54 -4.08
CA GLN A 37 -7.51 -13.52 -5.53
C GLN A 37 -6.52 -14.45 -6.24
N VAL A 38 -5.25 -14.40 -5.84
CA VAL A 38 -4.20 -15.26 -6.41
C VAL A 38 -4.52 -16.74 -6.14
N VAL A 39 -4.89 -17.10 -4.91
CA VAL A 39 -5.27 -18.48 -4.55
C VAL A 39 -6.51 -18.94 -5.35
N MET A 40 -7.55 -18.13 -5.43
CA MET A 40 -8.75 -18.46 -6.21
C MET A 40 -8.48 -18.60 -7.71
N SER A 41 -7.54 -17.84 -8.25
CA SER A 41 -7.12 -17.97 -9.65
C SER A 41 -6.37 -19.27 -9.91
N LEU A 42 -5.53 -19.70 -8.98
CA LEU A 42 -4.84 -21.00 -9.04
C LEU A 42 -5.83 -22.18 -9.01
N ASP A 43 -6.84 -22.14 -8.15
CA ASP A 43 -7.86 -23.17 -8.03
C ASP A 43 -8.71 -23.31 -9.30
N ARG A 44 -8.86 -22.25 -10.08
CA ARG A 44 -9.57 -22.26 -11.38
C ARG A 44 -8.72 -22.79 -12.53
N GLY A 45 -7.54 -23.31 -12.28
CA GLY A 45 -6.63 -23.86 -13.28
C GLY A 45 -5.83 -22.81 -14.05
N ALA A 46 -5.73 -21.59 -13.53
CA ALA A 46 -4.79 -20.60 -14.02
C ALA A 46 -3.35 -21.15 -13.93
N ALA A 47 -2.46 -20.65 -14.79
CA ALA A 47 -1.05 -21.06 -14.79
C ALA A 47 -0.45 -20.93 -13.39
N ARG A 48 0.34 -21.92 -12.99
CA ARG A 48 0.96 -21.97 -11.67
C ARG A 48 1.84 -20.75 -11.45
N TRP A 49 1.77 -20.19 -10.24
CA TRP A 49 2.76 -19.24 -9.72
C TRP A 49 4.20 -19.68 -10.03
N PRO A 50 5.12 -18.84 -10.47
CA PRO A 50 5.01 -17.38 -10.73
C PRO A 50 4.54 -17.02 -12.15
N GLN A 51 4.04 -17.94 -12.93
CA GLN A 51 3.61 -17.77 -14.32
C GLN A 51 2.15 -17.29 -14.43
N SER A 52 1.45 -17.16 -13.30
CA SER A 52 0.11 -16.58 -13.29
C SER A 52 0.17 -15.10 -13.68
N ILE A 53 -0.79 -14.68 -14.48
CA ILE A 53 -0.97 -13.27 -14.88
C ILE A 53 -1.24 -12.38 -13.64
N GLU A 54 -1.73 -12.97 -12.56
CA GLU A 54 -2.10 -12.30 -11.32
C GLU A 54 -0.99 -12.47 -10.29
N ARG A 55 -0.24 -11.41 -10.09
CA ARG A 55 0.75 -11.33 -9.00
C ARG A 55 0.07 -10.84 -7.75
N ARG A 56 0.49 -11.35 -6.59
CA ARG A 56 0.07 -10.80 -5.32
C ARG A 56 0.44 -9.32 -5.24
N VAL A 57 -0.54 -8.50 -4.90
CA VAL A 57 -0.38 -7.06 -4.74
C VAL A 57 -0.76 -6.70 -3.32
N ARG A 58 0.12 -6.00 -2.63
CA ARG A 58 -0.16 -5.37 -1.35
C ARG A 58 -0.22 -3.87 -1.54
N THR A 59 -1.27 -3.24 -1.01
CA THR A 59 -1.46 -1.79 -1.04
C THR A 59 -1.61 -1.27 0.38
N ILE A 60 -0.76 -0.35 0.77
CA ILE A 60 -0.83 0.39 2.03
C ILE A 60 -1.43 1.75 1.73
N ILE A 61 -2.47 2.12 2.46
CA ILE A 61 -3.12 3.43 2.34
C ILE A 61 -3.23 4.01 3.75
N ALA A 62 -2.51 5.10 4.02
CA ALA A 62 -2.43 5.68 5.35
C ALA A 62 -2.64 7.19 5.33
N PRO A 63 -3.35 7.77 6.32
CA PRO A 63 -3.42 9.21 6.47
C PRO A 63 -2.05 9.80 6.79
N VAL A 64 -1.74 10.93 6.15
CA VAL A 64 -0.49 11.68 6.38
C VAL A 64 -0.78 13.16 6.51
N ASN A 65 -0.09 13.81 7.44
CA ASN A 65 -0.29 15.24 7.69
C ASN A 65 0.60 16.09 6.75
N VAL A 66 0.07 16.45 5.60
CA VAL A 66 0.72 17.36 4.63
C VAL A 66 -0.04 18.68 4.61
N GLY A 67 0.20 19.53 5.60
CA GLY A 67 -0.63 20.72 5.89
C GLY A 67 -0.84 21.68 4.71
N TRP A 68 0.11 21.81 3.79
CA TRP A 68 -0.04 22.64 2.60
C TRP A 68 -0.91 22.01 1.50
N LEU A 69 -1.17 20.68 1.58
CA LEU A 69 -1.98 19.94 0.61
C LEU A 69 -3.45 19.85 1.04
N GLY A 70 -3.72 19.87 2.35
CA GLY A 70 -5.07 19.86 2.88
C GLY A 70 -5.21 19.08 4.18
N ALA A 71 -6.43 18.99 4.69
CA ALA A 71 -6.74 18.29 5.95
C ALA A 71 -6.88 16.77 5.78
N HIS A 72 -7.27 16.32 4.59
CA HIS A 72 -7.54 14.91 4.28
C HIS A 72 -6.59 14.44 3.18
N VAL A 73 -5.46 13.90 3.57
CA VAL A 73 -4.43 13.41 2.64
C VAL A 73 -4.07 11.98 2.99
N LEU A 74 -4.17 11.10 2.01
CA LEU A 74 -3.72 9.72 2.12
C LEU A 74 -2.43 9.51 1.33
N TYR A 75 -1.50 8.80 1.92
CA TYR A 75 -0.37 8.20 1.22
C TYR A 75 -0.76 6.81 0.76
N LEU A 76 -0.52 6.48 -0.49
CA LEU A 76 -0.73 5.16 -1.07
C LEU A 76 0.60 4.61 -1.55
N GLU A 77 0.92 3.39 -1.13
CA GLU A 77 2.09 2.64 -1.57
C GLU A 77 1.68 1.21 -1.93
N GLU A 78 2.05 0.77 -3.14
CA GLU A 78 1.65 -0.53 -3.70
C GLU A 78 2.88 -1.34 -4.04
N PHE A 79 2.91 -2.58 -3.58
CA PHE A 79 3.99 -3.54 -3.78
C PHE A 79 3.50 -4.75 -4.55
N ILE A 80 4.38 -5.34 -5.35
CA ILE A 80 4.16 -6.64 -5.97
C ILE A 80 4.97 -7.67 -5.18
N GLU A 81 4.30 -8.77 -4.81
CA GLU A 81 4.94 -9.90 -4.12
C GLU A 81 5.62 -9.50 -2.80
N ASP A 82 5.08 -8.46 -2.15
CA ASP A 82 5.64 -7.94 -0.89
C ASP A 82 7.12 -7.53 -0.95
N ASP A 83 7.62 -7.13 -2.11
CA ASP A 83 8.95 -6.53 -2.19
C ASP A 83 8.90 -5.06 -1.72
N PRO A 84 9.21 -4.76 -0.44
CA PRO A 84 9.10 -3.42 0.11
C PRO A 84 10.19 -2.48 -0.40
N GLN A 85 11.18 -2.99 -1.12
CA GLN A 85 12.29 -2.19 -1.63
C GLN A 85 11.96 -1.55 -2.98
N GLN A 86 10.96 -2.09 -3.67
CA GLN A 86 10.57 -1.62 -4.99
C GLN A 86 9.05 -1.40 -5.05
N PRO A 87 8.55 -0.32 -4.46
CA PRO A 87 7.14 0.00 -4.61
C PRO A 87 6.82 0.22 -6.09
N ARG A 88 5.81 -0.48 -6.57
CA ARG A 88 5.31 -0.33 -7.94
C ARG A 88 4.66 1.02 -8.17
N ARG A 89 4.02 1.56 -7.13
CA ARG A 89 3.23 2.78 -7.20
C ARG A 89 3.26 3.50 -5.87
N GLN A 90 3.45 4.80 -5.94
CA GLN A 90 3.39 5.70 -4.78
C GLN A 90 2.61 6.95 -5.17
N LEU A 91 1.62 7.31 -4.36
CA LEU A 91 0.79 8.49 -4.59
C LEU A 91 0.51 9.22 -3.27
N LEU A 92 0.27 10.52 -3.37
CA LEU A 92 -0.57 11.23 -2.41
C LEU A 92 -1.96 11.43 -3.01
N LEU A 93 -2.96 11.22 -2.19
CA LEU A 93 -4.36 11.38 -2.52
C LEU A 93 -4.92 12.48 -1.63
N GLN A 94 -5.25 13.62 -2.20
CA GLN A 94 -5.94 14.70 -1.49
C GLN A 94 -7.43 14.52 -1.68
N LEU A 95 -8.18 14.45 -0.59
CA LEU A 95 -9.62 14.28 -0.59
C LEU A 95 -10.29 15.60 -0.24
N GLU A 96 -11.26 16.01 -1.05
CA GLU A 96 -12.06 17.22 -0.81
C GLU A 96 -13.51 17.04 -1.28
N PRO A 97 -14.47 17.80 -0.74
CA PRO A 97 -15.83 17.81 -1.27
C PRO A 97 -15.84 18.27 -2.72
N ALA A 98 -16.52 17.54 -3.60
CA ALA A 98 -16.72 17.98 -4.97
C ALA A 98 -17.83 19.03 -5.05
N ALA A 99 -17.61 20.10 -5.81
CA ALA A 99 -18.66 21.08 -6.08
C ALA A 99 -19.72 20.52 -7.05
N ASP A 100 -19.31 19.65 -7.97
CA ASP A 100 -20.14 18.98 -8.97
C ASP A 100 -19.54 17.60 -9.31
N PRO A 101 -20.34 16.51 -9.20
CA PRO A 101 -21.70 16.44 -8.65
C PRO A 101 -21.74 16.65 -7.14
N PRO A 102 -22.85 17.16 -6.57
CA PRO A 102 -23.01 17.27 -5.13
C PRO A 102 -22.94 15.88 -4.48
N HIS A 103 -22.50 15.81 -3.22
CA HIS A 103 -22.29 14.57 -2.46
C HIS A 103 -21.19 13.64 -3.00
N ALA A 104 -20.36 14.11 -3.94
CA ALA A 104 -19.17 13.39 -4.34
C ALA A 104 -17.94 13.89 -3.58
N VAL A 105 -17.00 13.00 -3.35
CA VAL A 105 -15.64 13.33 -2.92
C VAL A 105 -14.76 13.38 -4.16
N ARG A 106 -14.04 14.48 -4.33
CA ARG A 106 -13.01 14.62 -5.35
C ARG A 106 -11.70 14.18 -4.76
N VAL A 107 -10.99 13.31 -5.48
CA VAL A 107 -9.68 12.83 -5.08
C VAL A 107 -8.65 13.27 -6.11
N HIS A 108 -7.77 14.18 -5.70
CA HIS A 108 -6.64 14.60 -6.52
C HIS A 108 -5.47 13.65 -6.32
N LEU A 109 -4.85 13.25 -7.42
CA LEU A 109 -3.71 12.35 -7.42
C LEU A 109 -2.42 13.14 -7.64
N TYR A 110 -1.43 12.88 -6.78
CA TYR A 110 -0.09 13.44 -6.89
C TYR A 110 0.93 12.31 -6.96
N THR A 111 1.86 12.42 -7.89
CA THR A 111 3.03 11.52 -8.01
C THR A 111 4.26 12.19 -7.44
N PHE A 112 5.18 11.42 -6.89
CA PHE A 112 6.46 11.94 -6.40
C PHE A 112 7.45 12.18 -7.54
N THR A 113 8.25 13.24 -7.44
CA THR A 113 9.33 13.54 -8.40
C THR A 113 10.53 12.63 -8.22
N ASP A 114 10.79 12.20 -6.97
CA ASP A 114 11.78 11.19 -6.59
C ASP A 114 11.12 10.14 -5.68
N PRO A 115 10.46 9.11 -6.25
CA PRO A 115 9.73 8.13 -5.45
C PRO A 115 10.59 7.41 -4.41
N ALA A 116 11.85 7.10 -4.72
CA ALA A 116 12.72 6.35 -3.83
C ALA A 116 12.98 7.05 -2.49
N ARG A 117 13.01 8.39 -2.49
CA ARG A 117 13.16 9.20 -1.27
C ARG A 117 11.97 9.06 -0.32
N TRP A 118 10.78 8.82 -0.86
CA TRP A 118 9.51 8.89 -0.13
C TRP A 118 8.90 7.52 0.17
N THR A 119 9.68 6.45 0.02
CA THR A 119 9.27 5.10 0.38
C THR A 119 8.97 5.01 1.88
N HIS A 120 7.88 4.32 2.23
CA HIS A 120 7.40 4.14 3.60
C HIS A 120 7.12 5.47 4.34
N LEU A 121 6.62 6.46 3.61
CA LEU A 121 6.40 7.81 4.13
C LEU A 121 5.51 7.85 5.37
N ASN A 122 4.49 6.99 5.43
CA ASN A 122 3.54 6.89 6.54
C ASN A 122 4.20 6.47 7.88
N TYR A 123 5.36 5.82 7.85
CA TYR A 123 6.11 5.44 9.04
C TYR A 123 7.19 6.46 9.45
N ARG A 124 7.30 7.58 8.71
CA ARG A 124 8.38 8.56 8.87
C ARG A 124 7.85 9.98 9.06
N PRO A 125 7.21 10.31 10.21
CA PRO A 125 6.64 11.64 10.43
C PRO A 125 7.60 12.81 10.17
N PRO A 126 8.90 12.75 10.52
CA PRO A 126 9.84 13.81 10.18
C PRO A 126 10.03 13.98 8.68
N LEU A 127 9.95 12.88 7.91
CA LEU A 127 10.04 12.93 6.45
C LEU A 127 8.78 13.55 5.85
N VAL A 128 7.58 13.21 6.38
CA VAL A 128 6.32 13.86 6.00
C VAL A 128 6.39 15.38 6.20
N ALA A 129 6.93 15.82 7.34
CA ALA A 129 7.08 17.23 7.66
C ALA A 129 8.04 17.97 6.71
N SER A 130 8.97 17.27 6.06
CA SER A 130 9.92 17.83 5.09
C SER A 130 9.42 17.87 3.66
N LEU A 131 8.23 17.30 3.39
CA LEU A 131 7.66 17.22 2.03
C LEU A 131 7.24 18.61 1.52
N GLY A 132 7.87 19.06 0.44
CA GLY A 132 7.58 20.32 -0.23
C GLY A 132 6.68 20.16 -1.46
N ARG A 133 6.22 21.29 -1.98
CA ARG A 133 5.40 21.32 -3.22
C ARG A 133 6.17 20.85 -4.45
N GLU A 134 7.48 21.07 -4.46
CA GLU A 134 8.42 20.67 -5.50
C GLU A 134 8.67 19.16 -5.57
N ASP A 135 8.39 18.45 -4.47
CA ASP A 135 8.59 17.00 -4.38
C ASP A 135 7.47 16.20 -5.05
N VAL A 136 6.35 16.86 -5.40
CA VAL A 136 5.21 16.19 -6.01
C VAL A 136 4.71 16.91 -7.26
N ARG A 137 4.00 16.17 -8.09
CA ARG A 137 3.32 16.69 -9.30
C ARG A 137 1.87 16.24 -9.30
N ALA A 138 0.96 17.19 -9.48
CA ALA A 138 -0.44 16.88 -9.69
C ALA A 138 -0.62 16.14 -11.02
N SER A 139 -1.36 15.05 -11.00
CA SER A 139 -1.78 14.31 -12.20
C SER A 139 -3.02 14.98 -12.81
N ALA A 140 -2.82 16.08 -13.53
CA ALA A 140 -3.91 16.87 -14.09
C ALA A 140 -4.87 16.04 -14.96
N GLY A 141 -6.17 16.20 -14.73
CA GLY A 141 -7.23 15.44 -15.42
C GLY A 141 -7.41 14.00 -14.92
N CYS A 142 -6.63 13.57 -13.91
CA CYS A 142 -6.72 12.24 -13.31
C CYS A 142 -7.49 12.21 -11.99
N GLU A 143 -8.22 13.27 -11.68
CA GLU A 143 -9.05 13.32 -10.48
C GLU A 143 -10.09 12.19 -10.51
N LEU A 144 -10.30 11.56 -9.34
CA LEU A 144 -11.39 10.63 -9.17
C LEU A 144 -12.59 11.37 -8.57
N LEU A 145 -13.78 11.03 -9.05
CA LEU A 145 -15.03 11.38 -8.39
C LEU A 145 -15.60 10.14 -7.75
N VAL A 146 -15.79 10.18 -6.43
CA VAL A 146 -16.21 9.06 -5.60
C VAL A 146 -17.48 9.44 -4.86
N THR A 147 -18.52 8.63 -4.99
CA THR A 147 -19.81 8.85 -4.32
C THR A 147 -20.12 7.73 -3.35
N ARG A 148 -20.80 8.06 -2.26
CA ARG A 148 -21.28 7.07 -1.30
C ARG A 148 -22.52 6.37 -1.84
N ALA A 149 -22.55 5.04 -1.71
CA ALA A 149 -23.68 4.18 -2.08
C ALA A 149 -23.91 3.15 -0.95
N GLY A 150 -24.69 3.55 0.05
CA GLY A 150 -24.90 2.77 1.27
C GLY A 150 -23.64 2.74 2.14
N ASP A 151 -23.11 1.56 2.38
CA ASP A 151 -21.87 1.28 3.11
C ASP A 151 -20.62 1.33 2.24
N GLN A 152 -20.77 1.53 0.93
CA GLN A 152 -19.69 1.53 -0.03
C GLN A 152 -19.48 2.92 -0.63
N PHE A 153 -18.25 3.13 -1.09
CA PHE A 153 -17.87 4.25 -1.96
C PHE A 153 -17.55 3.72 -3.35
N ARG A 154 -18.07 4.38 -4.40
CA ARG A 154 -17.86 3.99 -5.80
C ARG A 154 -17.49 5.18 -6.63
N GLY A 155 -16.56 5.00 -7.55
CA GLY A 155 -16.15 6.11 -8.40
C GLY A 155 -15.02 5.76 -9.35
N GLY A 156 -14.39 6.80 -9.88
CA GLY A 156 -13.29 6.65 -10.82
C GLY A 156 -12.94 7.96 -11.52
N THR A 157 -12.07 7.84 -12.53
CA THR A 157 -11.70 8.96 -13.41
C THR A 157 -12.88 9.42 -14.26
N VAL A 158 -12.89 10.72 -14.60
CA VAL A 158 -13.97 11.31 -15.38
C VAL A 158 -13.54 11.47 -16.84
N GLY A 159 -14.17 10.70 -17.72
CA GLY A 159 -13.94 10.78 -19.17
C GLY A 159 -12.52 10.37 -19.57
N ARG A 160 -12.01 10.97 -20.67
CA ARG A 160 -10.69 10.64 -21.26
C ARG A 160 -9.61 11.66 -20.91
N ARG A 161 -9.73 12.34 -19.76
CA ARG A 161 -8.84 13.46 -19.39
C ARG A 161 -7.56 13.05 -18.70
N CYS A 162 -7.53 11.86 -18.07
CA CYS A 162 -6.35 11.33 -17.40
C CYS A 162 -5.39 10.74 -18.43
N LEU A 163 -4.49 11.56 -18.95
CA LEU A 163 -3.52 11.12 -19.94
C LEU A 163 -2.33 10.43 -19.27
N ASP A 164 -1.85 9.34 -19.89
CA ASP A 164 -0.64 8.65 -19.47
C ASP A 164 0.60 9.36 -20.03
N PHE A 165 1.18 10.23 -19.21
CA PHE A 165 2.35 11.02 -19.61
C PHE A 165 3.68 10.26 -19.58
N GLY A 166 3.70 9.05 -19.04
CA GLY A 166 4.94 8.30 -18.79
C GLY A 166 5.57 7.64 -20.02
N SER A 167 4.83 7.47 -21.11
CA SER A 167 5.25 6.63 -22.24
C SER A 167 5.33 7.35 -23.58
N GLY A 168 5.07 8.65 -23.63
CA GLY A 168 4.96 9.39 -24.91
C GLY A 168 3.83 8.88 -25.81
N SER A 169 2.98 8.02 -25.30
CA SER A 169 1.87 7.42 -26.01
C SER A 169 0.58 8.22 -25.82
N SER A 170 -0.24 8.28 -26.87
CA SER A 170 -1.58 8.86 -26.81
C SER A 170 -2.55 7.91 -26.11
N ARG A 171 -2.33 7.65 -24.81
CA ARG A 171 -3.17 6.79 -23.97
C ARG A 171 -3.83 7.60 -22.88
N TYR A 172 -4.99 7.15 -22.44
CA TYR A 172 -5.63 7.68 -21.23
C TYR A 172 -5.93 6.56 -20.24
N LEU A 173 -5.91 6.92 -18.96
CA LEU A 173 -6.25 6.05 -17.86
C LEU A 173 -7.76 6.11 -17.58
N ASP A 174 -8.41 4.96 -17.61
CA ASP A 174 -9.74 4.76 -17.06
C ASP A 174 -9.60 3.93 -15.77
N TYR A 175 -9.84 4.57 -14.64
CA TYR A 175 -9.69 3.98 -13.33
C TYR A 175 -11.04 3.96 -12.63
N GLN A 176 -11.49 2.80 -12.21
CA GLN A 176 -12.74 2.59 -11.47
C GLN A 176 -12.42 1.90 -10.16
N LEU A 177 -13.17 2.24 -9.10
CA LEU A 177 -12.97 1.66 -7.78
C LEU A 177 -14.28 1.50 -7.03
N VAL A 178 -14.30 0.50 -6.13
CA VAL A 178 -15.31 0.29 -5.10
C VAL A 178 -14.57 0.03 -3.79
N ILE A 179 -14.95 0.77 -2.75
CA ILE A 179 -14.32 0.71 -1.44
C ILE A 179 -15.40 0.49 -0.39
N SER A 180 -15.18 -0.46 0.51
CA SER A 180 -15.93 -0.65 1.75
C SER A 180 -14.97 -1.03 2.88
N GLU A 181 -15.48 -1.26 4.08
CA GLU A 181 -14.65 -1.74 5.19
C GLU A 181 -13.90 -3.02 4.85
N ASP A 182 -14.52 -3.94 4.09
CA ASP A 182 -13.96 -5.25 3.76
C ASP A 182 -13.38 -5.34 2.37
N LEU A 183 -13.59 -4.34 1.51
CA LEU A 183 -13.32 -4.47 0.09
C LEU A 183 -12.62 -3.25 -0.48
N TYR A 184 -11.55 -3.49 -1.20
CA TYR A 184 -10.97 -2.56 -2.15
C TYR A 184 -10.88 -3.24 -3.51
N TRP A 185 -11.87 -2.98 -4.37
CA TRP A 185 -11.86 -3.41 -5.75
C TRP A 185 -11.50 -2.23 -6.65
N TYR A 186 -10.62 -2.46 -7.60
CA TYR A 186 -10.33 -1.49 -8.64
C TYR A 186 -10.10 -2.13 -10.00
N ARG A 187 -10.38 -1.39 -11.03
CA ARG A 187 -10.05 -1.71 -12.41
C ARG A 187 -9.33 -0.52 -13.02
N ARG A 188 -8.11 -0.73 -13.48
CA ARG A 188 -7.29 0.25 -14.15
C ARG A 188 -7.09 -0.20 -15.59
N ARG A 189 -7.52 0.62 -16.56
CA ARG A 189 -7.36 0.37 -17.99
C ARG A 189 -6.57 1.51 -18.62
N LEU A 190 -5.58 1.17 -19.45
CA LEU A 190 -4.94 2.08 -20.36
C LEU A 190 -5.54 1.89 -21.73
N LEU A 191 -6.15 2.92 -22.24
CA LEU A 191 -6.90 2.92 -23.48
C LEU A 191 -6.25 3.89 -24.47
N ARG A 192 -6.19 3.53 -25.74
CA ARG A 192 -5.67 4.41 -26.79
C ARG A 192 -6.61 5.62 -26.96
N GLN A 193 -6.03 6.82 -27.03
CA GLN A 193 -6.83 8.06 -27.07
C GLN A 193 -7.64 8.20 -28.35
N SER A 194 -7.15 7.70 -29.50
CA SER A 194 -7.78 7.85 -30.80
C SER A 194 -9.09 7.07 -30.96
N ASP A 195 -9.13 5.83 -30.49
CA ASP A 195 -10.22 4.88 -30.74
C ASP A 195 -10.75 4.20 -29.46
N GLY A 196 -10.05 4.33 -28.34
CA GLY A 196 -10.41 3.70 -27.06
C GLY A 196 -10.04 2.22 -27.01
N GLU A 197 -9.17 1.74 -27.91
CA GLU A 197 -8.71 0.35 -27.86
C GLU A 197 -7.94 0.07 -26.58
N LEU A 198 -8.28 -1.06 -25.93
CA LEU A 198 -7.65 -1.51 -24.70
C LEU A 198 -6.19 -1.91 -24.97
N GLN A 199 -5.27 -1.27 -24.27
CA GLN A 199 -3.84 -1.55 -24.35
C GLN A 199 -3.34 -2.33 -23.13
N GLU A 200 -3.86 -2.02 -21.96
CA GLU A 200 -3.50 -2.67 -20.69
C GLU A 200 -4.70 -2.65 -19.76
N GLU A 201 -4.91 -3.73 -19.03
CA GLU A 201 -5.90 -3.81 -17.96
C GLU A 201 -5.29 -4.44 -16.71
N VAL A 202 -5.57 -3.83 -15.57
CA VAL A 202 -5.25 -4.38 -14.26
C VAL A 202 -6.52 -4.36 -13.43
N ILE A 203 -6.90 -5.51 -12.92
CA ILE A 203 -8.02 -5.65 -11.99
C ILE A 203 -7.42 -6.05 -10.63
N GLY A 204 -7.67 -5.26 -9.61
CA GLY A 204 -7.30 -5.57 -8.23
C GLY A 204 -8.56 -5.87 -7.42
N PHE A 205 -8.51 -6.96 -6.68
CA PHE A 205 -9.53 -7.32 -5.71
C PHE A 205 -8.81 -7.63 -4.40
N ASN A 206 -8.76 -6.64 -3.53
CA ASN A 206 -7.98 -6.72 -2.30
C ASN A 206 -8.95 -6.72 -1.12
N ARG A 207 -8.83 -7.70 -0.24
CA ARG A 207 -9.52 -7.68 1.06
C ARG A 207 -8.78 -6.81 2.06
N PHE A 208 -9.52 -6.32 3.02
CA PHE A 208 -8.97 -5.63 4.18
C PHE A 208 -8.31 -6.65 5.10
N GLU A 209 -7.04 -6.43 5.43
CA GLU A 209 -6.41 -7.09 6.56
C GLU A 209 -6.63 -6.19 7.78
N PRO A 210 -7.40 -6.64 8.80
CA PRO A 210 -7.77 -5.79 9.94
C PRO A 210 -6.58 -5.37 10.80
N ASN A 211 -5.45 -6.05 10.67
CA ASN A 211 -4.22 -5.68 11.35
C ASN A 211 -3.32 -4.94 10.35
N GLU A 212 -2.95 -3.72 10.71
CA GLU A 212 -1.87 -3.01 10.00
C GLU A 212 -0.61 -3.86 10.08
N ALA A 213 -0.16 -4.41 8.94
CA ALA A 213 1.08 -5.14 8.91
C ALA A 213 2.22 -4.19 9.31
N ARG A 214 2.89 -4.49 10.41
CA ARG A 214 4.00 -3.69 10.89
C ARG A 214 5.18 -3.80 9.93
N LEU A 215 5.83 -2.68 9.70
CA LEU A 215 7.10 -2.63 8.98
C LEU A 215 8.26 -2.81 9.96
N TYR A 216 9.17 -3.69 9.62
CA TYR A 216 10.41 -3.93 10.36
C TYR A 216 11.61 -3.50 9.52
N THR A 217 12.51 -2.73 10.12
CA THR A 217 13.82 -2.47 9.54
C THR A 217 14.81 -3.53 10.04
N CYS A 218 15.30 -4.35 9.11
CA CYS A 218 16.23 -5.44 9.35
C CYS A 218 17.65 -4.99 9.04
N ARG A 219 18.51 -4.91 10.06
CA ARG A 219 19.94 -4.63 9.91
C ARG A 219 20.68 -5.95 9.85
N ILE A 220 21.50 -6.12 8.82
CA ILE A 220 22.25 -7.33 8.56
C ILE A 220 23.73 -7.04 8.75
N ALA A 221 24.38 -7.82 9.61
CA ALA A 221 25.81 -7.77 9.85
C ALA A 221 26.47 -9.07 9.40
N TRP A 222 27.65 -8.97 8.82
CA TRP A 222 28.40 -10.08 8.26
C TRP A 222 29.84 -10.09 8.80
N SER A 223 30.43 -11.30 8.96
CA SER A 223 31.79 -11.51 9.41
C SER A 223 32.62 -12.22 8.34
N ALA A 224 33.66 -11.56 7.85
CA ALA A 224 34.61 -12.15 6.91
C ALA A 224 35.43 -13.30 7.51
N SER A 225 35.67 -13.28 8.82
CA SER A 225 36.41 -14.32 9.54
C SER A 225 35.56 -15.51 9.97
N GLY A 226 34.23 -15.42 9.79
CA GLY A 226 33.29 -16.41 10.28
C GLY A 226 33.11 -16.41 11.80
N LYS A 227 33.56 -15.34 12.50
CA LYS A 227 33.51 -15.24 13.96
C LYS A 227 32.54 -14.16 14.41
N PRO A 228 31.70 -14.40 15.45
CA PRO A 228 30.67 -13.46 15.88
C PRO A 228 31.21 -12.08 16.31
N HIS A 229 32.41 -12.00 16.87
CA HIS A 229 32.99 -10.72 17.33
C HIS A 229 33.48 -9.81 16.18
N ASP A 230 33.56 -10.34 14.97
CA ASP A 230 33.97 -9.58 13.76
C ASP A 230 32.79 -9.14 12.90
N LEU A 231 31.56 -9.32 13.37
CA LEU A 231 30.38 -8.90 12.66
C LEU A 231 30.37 -7.40 12.40
N ARG A 232 30.12 -6.98 11.15
CA ARG A 232 30.02 -5.58 10.74
C ARG A 232 28.74 -5.37 9.96
N PRO A 233 27.95 -4.32 10.25
CA PRO A 233 26.76 -3.97 9.46
C PRO A 233 27.16 -3.72 8.01
N PHE A 234 26.40 -4.25 7.05
CA PHE A 234 26.65 -4.05 5.64
C PHE A 234 25.40 -3.77 4.79
N VAL A 235 24.22 -4.19 5.22
CA VAL A 235 22.98 -3.92 4.49
C VAL A 235 21.80 -3.76 5.45
N THR A 236 20.81 -2.99 5.01
CA THR A 236 19.53 -2.82 5.72
C THR A 236 18.41 -3.13 4.74
N LEU A 237 17.40 -3.88 5.19
CA LEU A 237 16.19 -4.23 4.46
C LEU A 237 14.97 -3.86 5.29
N ASP A 238 13.92 -3.40 4.62
CA ASP A 238 12.62 -3.20 5.26
C ASP A 238 11.69 -4.35 4.86
N LEU A 239 11.04 -4.98 5.83
CA LEU A 239 10.18 -6.15 5.63
C LEU A 239 8.85 -5.98 6.38
N TYR A 240 7.74 -6.32 5.73
CA TYR A 240 6.44 -6.39 6.41
C TYR A 240 6.25 -7.74 7.10
N GLU A 241 5.68 -7.74 8.30
CA GLU A 241 5.39 -8.96 9.06
C GLU A 241 4.40 -9.92 8.39
N ALA A 242 3.67 -9.45 7.40
CA ALA A 242 2.67 -10.25 6.70
C ALA A 242 3.25 -10.94 5.44
N GLY A 243 4.50 -11.37 5.47
CA GLY A 243 5.16 -12.13 4.40
C GLY A 243 6.10 -11.28 3.56
N GLY A 244 6.61 -10.17 4.11
CA GLY A 244 7.63 -9.38 3.43
C GLY A 244 8.91 -10.18 3.23
N HIS A 245 9.51 -10.07 2.05
CA HIS A 245 10.79 -10.68 1.74
C HIS A 245 11.74 -9.70 1.08
N GLY A 246 13.02 -9.87 1.32
CA GLY A 246 14.07 -9.04 0.74
C GLY A 246 15.29 -9.89 0.39
N ARG A 247 16.01 -9.49 -0.64
CA ARG A 247 17.21 -10.19 -1.11
C ARG A 247 18.45 -9.37 -0.85
N PHE A 248 19.52 -10.07 -0.49
CA PHE A 248 20.83 -9.45 -0.34
C PHE A 248 21.93 -10.43 -0.74
N SER A 249 23.12 -9.89 -1.04
CA SER A 249 24.31 -10.72 -1.28
C SER A 249 25.39 -10.31 -0.30
N THR A 250 26.04 -11.30 0.30
CA THR A 250 27.18 -11.08 1.18
C THR A 250 28.42 -10.65 0.38
N PRO A 251 29.39 -9.98 1.01
CA PRO A 251 30.60 -9.55 0.32
C PRO A 251 31.45 -10.68 -0.32
N ASP A 252 31.27 -11.92 0.13
CA ASP A 252 31.88 -13.13 -0.46
C ASP A 252 31.09 -13.69 -1.67
N GLY A 253 29.98 -13.01 -2.07
CA GLY A 253 29.22 -13.34 -3.27
C GLY A 253 28.07 -14.34 -3.09
N ARG A 254 27.77 -14.78 -1.88
CA ARG A 254 26.61 -15.63 -1.61
C ARG A 254 25.34 -14.79 -1.59
N SER A 255 24.26 -15.30 -2.16
CA SER A 255 22.98 -14.60 -2.23
C SER A 255 21.93 -15.27 -1.34
N PHE A 256 21.19 -14.44 -0.62
CA PHE A 256 20.19 -14.87 0.36
C PHE A 256 18.87 -14.15 0.14
N GLU A 257 17.81 -14.82 0.59
CA GLU A 257 16.49 -14.26 0.77
C GLU A 257 16.14 -14.26 2.26
N LEU A 258 15.64 -13.13 2.75
CA LEU A 258 15.16 -12.94 4.11
C LEU A 258 13.65 -12.76 4.05
N THR A 259 12.90 -13.57 4.81
CA THR A 259 11.44 -13.49 4.86
C THR A 259 10.99 -13.28 6.30
N LEU A 260 10.07 -12.35 6.50
CA LEU A 260 9.42 -12.08 7.78
C LEU A 260 7.92 -12.31 7.63
N HIS A 261 7.34 -13.20 8.43
CA HIS A 261 5.89 -13.43 8.37
C HIS A 261 5.31 -13.86 9.73
N GLY A 262 4.07 -13.42 9.98
CA GLY A 262 3.23 -13.95 11.04
C GLY A 262 2.79 -15.37 10.70
N HIS A 263 2.79 -16.24 11.68
CA HIS A 263 2.34 -17.62 11.54
C HIS A 263 1.26 -17.91 12.59
N ASP A 264 0.06 -18.18 12.09
CA ASP A 264 -1.07 -18.60 12.92
C ASP A 264 -0.81 -20.04 13.38
N TRP A 265 -0.82 -20.26 14.69
CA TRP A 265 -0.66 -21.60 15.26
C TRP A 265 -2.03 -22.28 15.38
N PRO A 266 -2.40 -23.24 14.52
CA PRO A 266 -3.76 -23.72 14.37
C PRO A 266 -4.33 -24.46 15.61
N PHE A 267 -3.52 -24.74 16.60
CA PHE A 267 -3.91 -25.53 17.77
C PHE A 267 -3.86 -24.77 19.10
N ALA A 268 -3.61 -23.48 19.08
CA ALA A 268 -3.53 -22.67 20.30
C ALA A 268 -4.10 -21.27 20.07
N VAL A 269 -5.15 -20.97 20.79
CA VAL A 269 -5.68 -19.60 20.87
C VAL A 269 -4.59 -18.68 21.44
N ASP A 270 -4.34 -17.55 20.79
CA ASP A 270 -3.39 -16.50 21.19
C ASP A 270 -1.88 -16.90 21.17
N ARG A 271 -1.47 -17.77 20.29
CA ARG A 271 -0.05 -18.13 20.13
C ARG A 271 0.50 -17.90 18.72
N ASP A 272 0.05 -16.84 18.08
CA ASP A 272 0.63 -16.44 16.82
C ASP A 272 2.09 -16.04 17.00
N ALA A 273 2.94 -16.50 16.10
CA ALA A 273 4.37 -16.29 16.15
C ALA A 273 4.84 -15.47 14.96
N LEU A 274 5.77 -14.54 15.23
CA LEU A 274 6.53 -13.87 14.19
C LEU A 274 7.74 -14.74 13.83
N LEU A 275 7.88 -15.08 12.53
CA LEU A 275 8.95 -15.91 12.00
C LEU A 275 9.87 -15.08 11.10
N LEU A 276 11.19 -15.25 11.30
CA LEU A 276 12.21 -14.70 10.44
C LEU A 276 12.99 -15.86 9.82
N LEU A 277 12.93 -15.98 8.49
CA LEU A 277 13.53 -17.06 7.73
C LEU A 277 14.68 -16.52 6.89
N LEU A 278 15.84 -17.17 6.96
CA LEU A 278 16.99 -16.91 6.09
C LEU A 278 17.18 -18.10 5.16
N GLN A 279 17.11 -17.87 3.86
CA GLN A 279 17.29 -18.92 2.84
C GLN A 279 18.39 -18.53 1.87
N GLU A 280 19.27 -19.45 1.54
CA GLU A 280 20.25 -19.25 0.47
C GLU A 280 19.57 -19.42 -0.89
N GLN A 281 19.92 -18.58 -1.87
CA GLN A 281 19.33 -18.64 -3.19
C GLN A 281 19.52 -20.02 -3.83
N GLY A 282 18.39 -20.61 -4.28
CA GLY A 282 18.37 -21.95 -4.87
C GLY A 282 18.27 -23.10 -3.87
N ALA A 283 18.35 -22.85 -2.57
CA ALA A 283 18.10 -23.86 -1.55
C ALA A 283 16.59 -24.18 -1.44
N ILE A 284 16.27 -25.43 -1.06
CA ILE A 284 14.88 -25.88 -0.88
C ILE A 284 14.36 -25.55 0.53
N SER A 285 15.26 -25.41 1.51
CA SER A 285 14.91 -25.19 2.91
C SER A 285 15.63 -23.96 3.46
N PRO A 286 15.03 -23.28 4.46
CA PRO A 286 15.72 -22.22 5.16
C PRO A 286 17.03 -22.68 5.77
N LEU A 287 18.07 -21.85 5.68
CA LEU A 287 19.35 -22.05 6.34
C LEU A 287 19.22 -21.86 7.86
N ALA A 288 18.41 -20.88 8.25
CA ALA A 288 18.14 -20.57 9.64
C ALA A 288 16.73 -19.98 9.81
N THR A 289 16.17 -20.18 11.01
CA THR A 289 14.86 -19.64 11.40
C THR A 289 14.96 -19.07 12.80
N ALA A 290 14.41 -17.88 12.99
CA ALA A 290 14.15 -17.31 14.32
C ALA A 290 12.64 -17.10 14.48
N TRP A 291 12.17 -17.08 15.73
CA TRP A 291 10.78 -16.80 16.06
C TRP A 291 10.68 -15.92 17.30
N ALA A 292 9.61 -15.16 17.36
CA ALA A 292 9.26 -14.30 18.49
C ALA A 292 7.73 -14.30 18.67
N GLN A 293 7.23 -13.70 19.74
CA GLN A 293 5.80 -13.46 19.87
C GLN A 293 5.33 -12.51 18.77
N MET A 294 4.07 -12.63 18.34
CA MET A 294 3.52 -11.83 17.22
C MET A 294 3.63 -10.32 17.48
N ASP A 295 3.51 -9.88 18.72
CA ASP A 295 3.61 -8.48 19.14
C ASP A 295 5.05 -7.99 19.40
N ALA A 296 6.05 -8.85 19.18
CA ALA A 296 7.45 -8.50 19.43
C ALA A 296 7.87 -7.27 18.63
N GLN A 297 8.51 -6.33 19.28
CA GLN A 297 9.08 -5.14 18.65
C GLN A 297 10.43 -5.43 17.96
N GLN A 298 11.03 -6.56 18.26
CA GLN A 298 12.31 -6.96 17.69
C GLN A 298 12.38 -8.48 17.55
N ILE A 299 12.98 -8.93 16.42
CA ILE A 299 13.35 -10.33 16.20
C ILE A 299 14.79 -10.38 15.70
N THR A 300 15.55 -11.36 16.19
CA THR A 300 16.97 -11.53 15.86
C THR A 300 17.25 -12.96 15.42
N LEU A 301 17.99 -13.12 14.32
CA LEU A 301 18.52 -14.37 13.82
C LEU A 301 20.04 -14.26 13.82
N GLY A 302 20.73 -15.18 14.49
CA GLY A 302 22.18 -15.18 14.61
C GLY A 302 22.81 -16.48 14.13
N LEU A 303 23.84 -16.34 13.30
CA LEU A 303 24.82 -17.37 12.93
C LEU A 303 26.21 -16.83 13.29
N ASP A 304 27.22 -17.70 13.36
CA ASP A 304 28.57 -17.26 13.69
C ASP A 304 29.11 -16.18 12.76
N TRP A 305 28.69 -16.22 11.51
CA TRP A 305 29.18 -15.33 10.44
C TRP A 305 28.17 -14.30 9.94
N LEU A 306 26.90 -14.39 10.36
CA LEU A 306 25.81 -13.47 9.95
C LEU A 306 24.88 -13.21 11.12
N GLU A 307 24.50 -11.98 11.31
CA GLU A 307 23.45 -11.59 12.24
C GLU A 307 22.43 -10.71 11.52
N VAL A 308 21.15 -11.00 11.74
CA VAL A 308 20.01 -10.20 11.27
C VAL A 308 19.24 -9.70 12.48
N ARG A 309 19.06 -8.39 12.61
CA ARG A 309 18.22 -7.76 13.65
C ARG A 309 17.16 -6.94 12.98
N CYS A 310 15.90 -7.34 13.14
CA CYS A 310 14.73 -6.61 12.64
C CYS A 310 14.04 -5.94 13.82
N GLY A 311 13.85 -4.62 13.75
CA GLY A 311 13.09 -3.83 14.71
C GLY A 311 11.87 -3.21 14.04
N SER A 312 10.70 -3.24 14.71
CA SER A 312 9.49 -2.64 14.18
C SER A 312 9.64 -1.12 14.10
N MET A 313 9.20 -0.55 12.99
CA MET A 313 9.00 0.88 12.85
C MET A 313 7.61 1.21 13.40
N ALA A 314 7.47 1.20 14.73
CA ALA A 314 6.27 1.76 15.32
C ALA A 314 6.23 3.27 15.00
N PRO A 315 5.08 3.87 14.66
CA PRO A 315 4.95 5.30 14.74
C PRO A 315 5.26 5.66 16.21
N ASP A 316 6.28 6.52 16.42
CA ASP A 316 6.65 6.97 17.74
C ASP A 316 5.43 7.59 18.43
N SER A 317 4.76 6.79 19.28
CA SER A 317 3.60 7.21 20.05
C SER A 317 3.98 8.18 21.19
N ASP A 318 5.26 8.40 21.41
CA ASP A 318 5.75 9.22 22.53
C ASP A 318 6.00 10.69 22.17
N GLU A 319 5.92 11.11 20.91
CA GLU A 319 6.16 12.51 20.52
C GLU A 319 4.86 13.34 20.38
N LEU A 320 3.68 12.73 20.51
CA LEU A 320 2.39 13.43 20.51
C LEU A 320 1.90 13.86 21.92
N ALA A 321 2.70 13.63 22.96
CA ALA A 321 2.35 13.93 24.35
C ALA A 321 3.22 15.04 24.99
N GLN A 322 3.92 15.88 24.19
CA GLN A 322 4.62 17.07 24.73
C GLN A 322 4.13 18.35 24.07
#